data_7a6248f52ca770d1462b54556d32bf23
#
_entry.id   7a6248f52ca770d1462b54556d32bf23
#
_cell.length_a   1.000
_cell.length_b   1.000
_cell.length_c   1.000
_cell.angle_alpha   90.00
_cell.angle_beta   90.00
_cell.angle_gamma   90.00
#
_symmetry.space_group_name_H-M   'P 1'
#
loop_
_entity.id
_entity.type
_entity.pdbx_description
1 polymer ?
#
loop_
_entity_poly.entity_id
_entity_poly.type
_entity_poly.pdbx_seq_one_letter_code
_entity_poly.pdbx_strand_id
1 'polypeptide(L)'
;MQRSIPPDGDLRDPDRPRPPWSTLLTTVPLGAVLVVIAVLLSPSTFRLPMAIGAGAAALALCVAVTAAVRAHTLERWQRRRAIAAQRNADAVVGEASARVDAAYEDARQYAARAEASEKRRAAAMSSFAAAAARIQAMTNSMLAELREAEERHAEDPDVLAELLRLDHRTAQAGRLADSISVLSGARSGRRWAKPIGMESILRGAMGRVAGYRRIRLRAIVPGIAVAGHGAEGVMHVLAELLDNACNFSPPHTEVHVYASEVPAGVVVHIEDSGLIMSESTLRRAEQAVSGRATGTGVDLSALTGTRLGLAVVGHLARKHALTVSYRPSAIGGTAVVVVVPRDLIVRLDYPRPAPAAAPKPAALPEPIARVELSPAEPANGPGRAADSATALPRRQRGSTLSATHPEGLSGGPAPAAPPRPVTPTALGAFQRAVSGRDTDTAAPAFPSTAMETD
;
A
#
# COMPACT_ATOMS: atom_id res chain seq x y z
N MET A 1 5.58 18.26 31.42
CA MET A 1 5.85 19.25 32.44
C MET A 1 6.07 18.52 33.76
N GLN A 2 7.33 18.28 34.11
CA GLN A 2 7.77 17.70 35.39
C GLN A 2 7.63 18.78 36.42
N ARG A 3 6.69 18.67 37.36
CA ARG A 3 6.70 19.46 38.59
C ARG A 3 7.81 18.91 39.47
N SER A 4 8.89 19.66 39.60
CA SER A 4 9.93 19.47 40.62
C SER A 4 9.27 19.49 41.99
N ILE A 5 9.41 18.40 42.72
CA ILE A 5 9.14 18.33 44.18
C ILE A 5 10.12 19.31 44.83
N PRO A 6 9.66 20.32 45.58
CA PRO A 6 10.58 21.17 46.34
C PRO A 6 11.27 20.34 47.42
N PRO A 7 12.56 20.57 47.66
CA PRO A 7 13.27 19.90 48.74
C PRO A 7 12.66 20.22 50.09
N ASP A 8 12.71 19.26 51.03
CA ASP A 8 12.34 19.34 52.42
C ASP A 8 12.92 20.61 53.06
N GLY A 9 12.27 21.72 52.87
CA GLY A 9 12.52 22.93 53.61
C GLY A 9 11.73 22.86 54.91
N ASP A 10 12.44 22.90 56.01
CA ASP A 10 12.03 23.01 57.41
C ASP A 10 10.85 24.01 57.61
N LEU A 11 9.67 23.62 57.12
CA LEU A 11 8.42 24.32 57.40
C LEU A 11 8.06 23.96 58.84
N ARG A 12 8.47 24.84 59.77
CA ARG A 12 7.96 24.83 61.13
C ARG A 12 6.44 24.83 61.04
N ASP A 13 5.87 23.65 61.19
CA ASP A 13 4.42 23.46 61.24
C ASP A 13 3.90 24.31 62.44
N PRO A 14 3.19 25.44 62.18
CA PRO A 14 2.74 26.34 63.25
C PRO A 14 1.75 25.66 64.19
N ASP A 15 1.20 24.52 63.76
CA ASP A 15 0.25 23.72 64.54
C ASP A 15 0.88 22.57 65.31
N ARG A 16 2.22 22.49 65.34
CA ARG A 16 2.91 21.47 66.16
C ARG A 16 2.56 21.68 67.64
N PRO A 17 2.14 20.62 68.38
CA PRO A 17 1.81 20.77 69.79
C PRO A 17 3.02 21.34 70.57
N ARG A 18 2.77 22.42 71.31
CA ARG A 18 3.79 23.08 72.07
C ARG A 18 4.54 22.09 73.01
N PRO A 19 5.82 22.21 73.12
CA PRO A 19 6.62 21.27 73.93
C PRO A 19 6.16 21.30 75.39
N PRO A 20 6.25 20.17 76.13
CA PRO A 20 5.69 20.02 77.49
C PRO A 20 6.27 21.03 78.54
N TRP A 21 7.45 21.55 78.28
CA TRP A 21 8.05 22.54 79.18
C TRP A 21 7.26 23.85 79.19
N SER A 22 6.48 24.23 78.18
CA SER A 22 5.70 25.47 78.22
C SER A 22 4.50 25.39 79.18
N THR A 23 3.95 24.23 79.43
CA THR A 23 2.88 24.01 80.42
C THR A 23 3.51 23.87 81.84
N LEU A 24 4.68 23.25 81.92
CA LEU A 24 5.43 23.17 83.18
C LEU A 24 5.88 24.56 83.72
N LEU A 25 6.23 25.45 82.79
CA LEU A 25 6.63 26.82 83.14
C LEU A 25 5.54 27.64 83.85
N THR A 26 4.27 27.29 83.62
CA THR A 26 3.12 27.96 84.28
C THR A 26 2.58 27.17 85.48
N THR A 27 2.58 25.85 85.44
CA THR A 27 1.98 24.98 86.49
C THR A 27 2.94 24.81 87.69
N VAL A 28 4.26 24.74 87.49
CA VAL A 28 5.23 24.58 88.59
C VAL A 28 5.27 25.78 89.53
N PRO A 29 5.39 27.05 89.08
CA PRO A 29 5.43 28.18 89.97
C PRO A 29 4.10 28.36 90.73
N LEU A 30 2.94 28.06 90.02
CA LEU A 30 1.64 28.13 90.67
C LEU A 30 1.51 27.08 91.79
N GLY A 31 1.95 25.87 91.54
CA GLY A 31 2.01 24.78 92.50
C GLY A 31 2.94 25.13 93.69
N ALA A 32 4.09 25.69 93.42
CA ALA A 32 5.06 26.13 94.47
C ALA A 32 4.48 27.22 95.40
N VAL A 33 3.77 28.21 94.82
CA VAL A 33 3.09 29.26 95.60
C VAL A 33 2.01 28.65 96.54
N LEU A 34 1.20 27.71 96.03
CA LEU A 34 0.17 27.03 96.84
C LEU A 34 0.78 26.23 97.98
N VAL A 35 1.87 25.54 97.74
CA VAL A 35 2.59 24.78 98.75
C VAL A 35 3.17 25.74 99.82
N VAL A 36 3.74 26.85 99.43
CA VAL A 36 4.28 27.89 100.41
C VAL A 36 3.14 28.45 101.28
N ILE A 37 2.01 28.80 100.71
CA ILE A 37 0.81 29.28 101.40
C ILE A 37 0.34 28.23 102.40
N ALA A 38 0.20 26.97 102.02
CA ALA A 38 -0.24 25.87 102.86
C ALA A 38 0.68 25.62 104.03
N VAL A 39 1.99 25.73 103.83
CA VAL A 39 3.03 25.59 104.90
C VAL A 39 3.01 26.79 105.86
N LEU A 40 2.82 28.02 105.35
CA LEU A 40 2.74 29.21 106.19
C LEU A 40 1.53 29.26 107.11
N LEU A 41 0.38 28.77 106.66
CA LEU A 41 -0.86 28.68 107.42
C LEU A 41 -0.87 27.51 108.40
N SER A 42 0.06 26.58 108.36
CA SER A 42 0.15 25.43 109.26
C SER A 42 0.81 25.75 110.61
N PRO A 43 0.32 25.12 111.71
CA PRO A 43 0.98 25.21 113.01
C PRO A 43 2.45 24.76 113.00
N SER A 44 3.34 25.37 113.85
CA SER A 44 4.81 25.15 113.79
C SER A 44 5.23 23.67 113.92
N THR A 45 4.50 22.84 114.63
CA THR A 45 4.72 21.38 114.84
C THR A 45 4.42 20.53 113.64
N PHE A 46 3.60 21.03 112.68
CA PHE A 46 3.10 20.25 111.48
C PHE A 46 3.68 20.75 110.15
N ARG A 47 4.54 21.75 110.13
CA ARG A 47 5.08 22.38 108.93
C ARG A 47 5.88 21.41 108.06
N LEU A 48 6.67 20.53 108.62
CA LEU A 48 7.48 19.61 107.87
C LEU A 48 6.66 18.50 107.15
N PRO A 49 5.76 17.77 107.83
CA PRO A 49 4.91 16.79 107.13
C PRO A 49 3.97 17.45 106.15
N MET A 50 3.47 18.65 106.36
CA MET A 50 2.64 19.44 105.49
C MET A 50 3.38 19.85 104.21
N ALA A 51 4.62 20.29 104.34
CA ALA A 51 5.49 20.63 103.17
C ALA A 51 5.73 19.43 102.25
N ILE A 52 6.00 18.25 102.84
CA ILE A 52 6.22 17.00 102.03
C ILE A 52 4.92 16.57 101.38
N GLY A 53 3.80 16.55 102.14
CA GLY A 53 2.51 16.11 101.57
C GLY A 53 1.95 17.04 100.49
N ALA A 54 1.98 18.39 100.81
CA ALA A 54 1.53 19.39 99.86
C ALA A 54 2.43 19.46 98.58
N GLY A 55 3.78 19.30 98.80
CA GLY A 55 4.74 19.22 97.72
C GLY A 55 4.51 18.01 96.74
N ALA A 56 4.30 16.84 97.36
CA ALA A 56 3.98 15.62 96.57
C ALA A 56 2.64 15.77 95.82
N ALA A 57 1.60 16.33 96.48
CA ALA A 57 0.28 16.55 95.83
C ALA A 57 0.37 17.58 94.67
N ALA A 58 1.11 18.68 94.89
CA ALA A 58 1.34 19.67 93.83
C ALA A 58 2.11 19.13 92.68
N LEU A 59 3.12 18.28 92.87
CA LEU A 59 3.90 17.65 91.84
C LEU A 59 3.00 16.66 91.03
N ALA A 60 2.21 15.83 91.70
CA ALA A 60 1.28 14.92 91.10
C ALA A 60 0.25 15.68 90.28
N LEU A 61 -0.33 16.77 90.74
CA LEU A 61 -1.25 17.62 90.04
C LEU A 61 -0.63 18.26 88.78
N CYS A 62 0.58 18.78 88.89
CA CYS A 62 1.36 19.34 87.74
C CYS A 62 1.59 18.30 86.66
N VAL A 63 1.94 17.06 87.01
CA VAL A 63 2.16 16.00 86.11
C VAL A 63 0.81 15.59 85.40
N ALA A 64 -0.29 15.48 86.18
CA ALA A 64 -1.61 15.13 85.67
C ALA A 64 -2.15 16.21 84.72
N VAL A 65 -2.05 17.48 85.06
CA VAL A 65 -2.48 18.60 84.20
C VAL A 65 -1.64 18.67 82.95
N THR A 66 -0.32 18.49 83.03
CA THR A 66 0.59 18.49 81.87
C THR A 66 0.27 17.32 80.91
N ALA A 67 0.03 16.14 81.47
CA ALA A 67 -0.38 14.96 80.71
C ALA A 67 -1.75 15.12 79.97
N ALA A 68 -2.75 15.67 80.70
CA ALA A 68 -4.07 15.93 80.18
C ALA A 68 -4.01 16.98 79.02
N VAL A 69 -3.33 18.11 79.26
CA VAL A 69 -3.20 19.15 78.22
C VAL A 69 -2.48 18.58 76.96
N ARG A 70 -1.44 17.78 77.20
CA ARG A 70 -0.73 17.12 76.07
C ARG A 70 -1.56 16.16 75.35
N ALA A 71 -2.35 15.32 76.02
CA ALA A 71 -3.25 14.36 75.36
C ALA A 71 -4.28 15.10 74.47
N HIS A 72 -4.94 16.13 75.00
CA HIS A 72 -5.89 16.94 74.25
C HIS A 72 -5.29 17.72 73.10
N THR A 73 -4.08 18.23 73.21
CA THR A 73 -3.43 18.90 72.08
C THR A 73 -3.00 17.97 70.99
N LEU A 74 -2.54 16.75 71.35
CA LEU A 74 -2.21 15.70 70.38
C LEU A 74 -3.43 15.21 69.61
N GLU A 75 -4.54 14.95 70.33
CA GLU A 75 -5.79 14.53 69.69
C GLU A 75 -6.34 15.58 68.69
N ARG A 76 -6.34 16.85 69.11
CA ARG A 76 -6.76 17.96 68.21
C ARG A 76 -5.86 18.08 66.99
N TRP A 77 -4.54 17.91 67.14
CA TRP A 77 -3.61 17.93 66.02
C TRP A 77 -3.80 16.74 65.09
N GLN A 78 -3.98 15.53 65.62
CA GLN A 78 -4.25 14.34 64.81
C GLN A 78 -5.58 14.47 64.02
N ARG A 79 -6.62 14.97 64.68
CA ARG A 79 -7.93 15.20 63.98
C ARG A 79 -7.79 16.23 62.86
N ARG A 80 -7.08 17.35 63.10
CA ARG A 80 -6.82 18.35 62.04
C ARG A 80 -6.04 17.77 60.88
N ARG A 81 -4.99 17.00 61.12
CA ARG A 81 -4.23 16.31 60.10
C ARG A 81 -5.07 15.31 59.30
N ALA A 82 -5.88 14.52 59.95
CA ALA A 82 -6.77 13.57 59.28
C ALA A 82 -7.76 14.29 58.36
N ILE A 83 -8.37 15.39 58.83
CA ILE A 83 -9.29 16.20 58.01
C ILE A 83 -8.55 16.86 56.83
N ALA A 84 -7.35 17.37 57.03
CA ALA A 84 -6.56 17.95 55.94
C ALA A 84 -6.15 16.89 54.90
N ALA A 85 -5.72 15.71 55.36
CA ALA A 85 -5.39 14.57 54.48
C ALA A 85 -6.62 14.11 53.67
N GLN A 86 -7.76 14.02 54.34
CA GLN A 86 -9.04 13.66 53.65
C GLN A 86 -9.38 14.68 52.56
N ARG A 87 -9.34 15.98 52.86
CA ARG A 87 -9.64 17.04 51.88
C ARG A 87 -8.67 17.01 50.70
N ASN A 88 -7.38 16.76 50.92
CA ASN A 88 -6.40 16.62 49.85
C ASN A 88 -6.67 15.37 48.98
N ALA A 89 -7.04 14.25 49.61
CA ALA A 89 -7.42 13.03 48.88
C ALA A 89 -8.67 13.26 48.04
N ASP A 90 -9.68 13.89 48.61
CA ASP A 90 -10.94 14.22 47.88
C ASP A 90 -10.66 15.17 46.69
N ALA A 91 -9.80 16.14 46.86
CA ALA A 91 -9.39 17.05 45.78
C ALA A 91 -8.62 16.33 44.66
N VAL A 92 -7.70 15.40 44.98
CA VAL A 92 -6.99 14.59 43.98
C VAL A 92 -7.94 13.67 43.22
N VAL A 93 -8.87 13.03 43.94
CA VAL A 93 -9.89 12.17 43.31
C VAL A 93 -10.81 12.99 42.40
N GLY A 94 -11.24 14.18 42.86
CA GLY A 94 -12.06 15.08 42.03
C GLY A 94 -11.33 15.58 40.79
N GLU A 95 -10.06 15.92 40.87
CA GLU A 95 -9.25 16.29 39.69
C GLU A 95 -9.03 15.12 38.73
N ALA A 96 -8.80 13.94 39.30
CA ALA A 96 -8.63 12.72 38.46
C ALA A 96 -9.94 12.36 37.73
N SER A 97 -11.09 12.42 38.40
CA SER A 97 -12.39 12.16 37.77
C SER A 97 -12.70 13.18 36.66
N ALA A 98 -12.46 14.47 36.90
CA ALA A 98 -12.65 15.50 35.88
C ALA A 98 -11.75 15.30 34.64
N ARG A 99 -10.51 14.83 34.83
CA ARG A 99 -9.62 14.48 33.69
C ARG A 99 -10.13 13.27 32.91
N VAL A 100 -10.64 12.28 33.62
CA VAL A 100 -11.23 11.08 32.98
C VAL A 100 -12.47 11.47 32.18
N ASP A 101 -13.36 12.27 32.76
CA ASP A 101 -14.57 12.73 32.05
C ASP A 101 -14.23 13.57 30.81
N ALA A 102 -13.27 14.47 30.89
CA ALA A 102 -12.79 15.23 29.75
C ALA A 102 -12.20 14.33 28.65
N ALA A 103 -11.43 13.31 29.04
CA ALA A 103 -10.89 12.34 28.07
C ALA A 103 -11.96 11.51 27.40
N TYR A 104 -13.03 11.13 28.11
CA TYR A 104 -14.18 10.45 27.52
C TYR A 104 -14.95 11.34 26.54
N GLU A 105 -15.16 12.61 26.87
CA GLU A 105 -15.81 13.55 25.93
C GLU A 105 -14.97 13.79 24.68
N ASP A 106 -13.65 13.96 24.81
CA ASP A 106 -12.74 14.05 23.67
C ASP A 106 -12.81 12.79 22.78
N ALA A 107 -12.76 11.60 23.40
CA ALA A 107 -12.86 10.33 22.68
C ALA A 107 -14.20 10.20 21.91
N ARG A 108 -15.31 10.62 22.52
CA ARG A 108 -16.62 10.64 21.85
C ARG A 108 -16.65 11.60 20.67
N GLN A 109 -16.06 12.80 20.82
CA GLN A 109 -15.97 13.76 19.72
C GLN A 109 -15.10 13.24 18.56
N TYR A 110 -13.96 12.60 18.86
CA TYR A 110 -13.14 11.97 17.84
C TYR A 110 -13.89 10.85 17.12
N ALA A 111 -14.60 9.99 17.83
CA ALA A 111 -15.41 8.93 17.24
C ALA A 111 -16.52 9.49 16.33
N ALA A 112 -17.24 10.53 16.77
CA ALA A 112 -18.28 11.17 15.98
C ALA A 112 -17.72 11.85 14.70
N ARG A 113 -16.55 12.50 14.80
CA ARG A 113 -15.86 13.09 13.64
C ARG A 113 -15.39 12.03 12.66
N ALA A 114 -14.85 10.91 13.15
CA ALA A 114 -14.45 9.78 12.33
C ALA A 114 -15.65 9.18 11.58
N GLU A 115 -16.75 8.94 12.27
CA GLU A 115 -17.99 8.44 11.66
C GLU A 115 -18.57 9.40 10.60
N ALA A 116 -18.60 10.70 10.89
CA ALA A 116 -19.04 11.72 9.93
C ALA A 116 -18.11 11.79 8.70
N SER A 117 -16.80 11.60 8.88
CA SER A 117 -15.83 11.53 7.81
C SER A 117 -16.04 10.30 6.93
N GLU A 118 -16.26 9.13 7.53
CA GLU A 118 -16.55 7.89 6.80
C GLU A 118 -17.87 7.98 6.01
N LYS A 119 -18.93 8.56 6.61
CA LYS A 119 -20.21 8.79 5.89
C LYS A 119 -20.04 9.72 4.70
N ARG A 120 -19.30 10.82 4.84
CA ARG A 120 -19.01 11.75 3.72
C ARG A 120 -18.21 11.07 2.63
N ARG A 121 -17.22 10.27 3.00
CA ARG A 121 -16.40 9.50 2.05
C ARG A 121 -17.25 8.48 1.30
N ALA A 122 -18.11 7.72 1.99
CA ALA A 122 -19.00 6.74 1.37
C ALA A 122 -19.99 7.42 0.39
N ALA A 123 -20.55 8.57 0.75
CA ALA A 123 -21.43 9.34 -0.11
C ALA A 123 -20.68 9.85 -1.37
N ALA A 124 -19.47 10.37 -1.22
CA ALA A 124 -18.64 10.80 -2.35
C ALA A 124 -18.30 9.63 -3.28
N MET A 125 -17.91 8.47 -2.72
CA MET A 125 -17.63 7.27 -3.52
C MET A 125 -18.87 6.77 -4.27
N SER A 126 -20.05 6.81 -3.64
CA SER A 126 -21.30 6.46 -4.30
C SER A 126 -21.62 7.42 -5.46
N SER A 127 -21.39 8.73 -5.29
CA SER A 127 -21.58 9.71 -6.35
C SER A 127 -20.61 9.50 -7.50
N PHE A 128 -19.33 9.19 -7.24
CA PHE A 128 -18.35 8.84 -8.27
C PHE A 128 -18.74 7.58 -9.02
N ALA A 129 -19.23 6.55 -8.32
CA ALA A 129 -19.72 5.33 -8.93
C ALA A 129 -20.88 5.60 -9.89
N ALA A 130 -21.86 6.42 -9.47
CA ALA A 130 -22.99 6.79 -10.31
C ALA A 130 -22.57 7.60 -11.53
N ALA A 131 -21.64 8.54 -11.38
CA ALA A 131 -21.08 9.32 -12.50
C ALA A 131 -20.32 8.41 -13.49
N ALA A 132 -19.47 7.52 -12.99
CA ALA A 132 -18.72 6.56 -13.80
C ALA A 132 -19.67 5.65 -14.61
N ALA A 133 -20.72 5.12 -13.99
CA ALA A 133 -21.72 4.30 -14.67
C ALA A 133 -22.44 5.07 -15.79
N ARG A 134 -22.72 6.35 -15.58
CA ARG A 134 -23.30 7.22 -16.61
C ARG A 134 -22.34 7.44 -17.77
N ILE A 135 -21.07 7.73 -17.49
CA ILE A 135 -20.05 7.89 -18.53
C ILE A 135 -19.89 6.58 -19.32
N GLN A 136 -19.87 5.42 -18.66
CA GLN A 136 -19.82 4.12 -19.34
C GLN A 136 -21.03 3.91 -20.28
N ALA A 137 -22.24 4.23 -19.82
CA ALA A 137 -23.44 4.11 -20.66
C ALA A 137 -23.33 5.01 -21.91
N MET A 138 -22.88 6.27 -21.73
CA MET A 138 -22.69 7.21 -22.85
C MET A 138 -21.60 6.73 -23.80
N THR A 139 -20.45 6.30 -23.31
CA THR A 139 -19.36 5.81 -24.17
C THR A 139 -19.75 4.55 -24.94
N ASN A 140 -20.52 3.65 -24.32
CA ASN A 140 -21.03 2.47 -25.02
C ASN A 140 -22.02 2.84 -26.16
N SER A 141 -22.89 3.83 -25.94
CA SER A 141 -23.76 4.36 -27.00
C SER A 141 -22.94 4.99 -28.13
N MET A 142 -21.97 5.85 -27.80
CA MET A 142 -21.08 6.47 -28.78
C MET A 142 -20.29 5.44 -29.60
N LEU A 143 -19.77 4.38 -28.95
CA LEU A 143 -19.07 3.30 -29.65
C LEU A 143 -20.00 2.53 -30.63
N ALA A 144 -21.27 2.35 -30.27
CA ALA A 144 -22.24 1.74 -31.18
C ALA A 144 -22.53 2.64 -32.40
N GLU A 145 -22.73 3.93 -32.16
CA GLU A 145 -22.94 4.93 -33.23
C GLU A 145 -21.71 5.08 -34.14
N LEU A 146 -20.50 5.05 -33.57
CA LEU A 146 -19.25 5.09 -34.33
C LEU A 146 -19.10 3.86 -35.23
N ARG A 147 -19.40 2.66 -34.75
CA ARG A 147 -19.36 1.43 -35.60
C ARG A 147 -20.33 1.49 -36.76
N GLU A 148 -21.54 1.99 -36.53
CA GLU A 148 -22.50 2.20 -37.59
C GLU A 148 -22.01 3.26 -38.59
N ALA A 149 -21.32 4.30 -38.12
CA ALA A 149 -20.71 5.29 -39.00
C ALA A 149 -19.52 4.72 -39.78
N GLU A 150 -18.68 3.89 -39.16
CA GLU A 150 -17.57 3.19 -39.82
C GLU A 150 -18.09 2.25 -40.94
N GLU A 151 -19.17 1.50 -40.69
CA GLU A 151 -19.81 0.66 -41.71
C GLU A 151 -20.37 1.50 -42.87
N ARG A 152 -21.01 2.63 -42.59
CA ARG A 152 -21.55 3.53 -43.64
C ARG A 152 -20.49 4.21 -44.49
N HIS A 153 -19.32 4.49 -43.93
CA HIS A 153 -18.21 5.21 -44.56
C HIS A 153 -17.01 4.31 -44.87
N ALA A 154 -17.19 3.01 -44.94
CA ALA A 154 -16.11 2.03 -45.15
C ALA A 154 -15.31 2.24 -46.44
N GLU A 155 -15.95 2.87 -47.46
CA GLU A 155 -15.33 3.14 -48.76
C GLU A 155 -14.51 4.45 -48.79
N ASP A 156 -14.65 5.34 -47.80
CA ASP A 156 -13.90 6.60 -47.70
C ASP A 156 -12.76 6.44 -46.69
N PRO A 157 -11.49 6.29 -47.12
CA PRO A 157 -10.38 6.00 -46.26
C PRO A 157 -10.04 7.14 -45.31
N ASP A 158 -10.30 8.40 -45.67
CA ASP A 158 -9.97 9.57 -44.84
C ASP A 158 -11.00 9.70 -43.71
N VAL A 159 -12.28 9.57 -44.00
CA VAL A 159 -13.36 9.57 -43.01
C VAL A 159 -13.23 8.37 -42.07
N LEU A 160 -12.96 7.17 -42.62
CA LEU A 160 -12.76 5.97 -41.84
C LEU A 160 -11.59 6.10 -40.87
N ALA A 161 -10.45 6.71 -41.30
CA ALA A 161 -9.31 6.94 -40.43
C ALA A 161 -9.64 7.93 -39.28
N GLU A 162 -10.54 8.88 -39.51
CA GLU A 162 -10.98 9.79 -38.45
C GLU A 162 -11.95 9.14 -37.46
N LEU A 163 -12.90 8.35 -37.96
CA LEU A 163 -13.84 7.58 -37.17
C LEU A 163 -13.10 6.57 -36.25
N LEU A 164 -12.10 5.86 -36.78
CA LEU A 164 -11.25 4.97 -35.98
C LEU A 164 -10.48 5.68 -34.89
N ARG A 165 -10.05 6.94 -35.12
CA ARG A 165 -9.43 7.76 -34.07
C ARG A 165 -10.42 8.17 -32.98
N LEU A 166 -11.68 8.48 -33.36
CA LEU A 166 -12.75 8.79 -32.41
C LEU A 166 -13.16 7.56 -31.60
N ASP A 167 -13.32 6.40 -32.24
CA ASP A 167 -13.57 5.10 -31.57
C ASP A 167 -12.52 4.83 -30.51
N HIS A 168 -11.25 4.99 -30.87
CA HIS A 168 -10.15 4.80 -29.94
C HIS A 168 -10.22 5.74 -28.72
N ARG A 169 -10.48 7.04 -28.91
CA ARG A 169 -10.62 8.02 -27.81
C ARG A 169 -11.84 7.72 -26.95
N THR A 170 -12.95 7.33 -27.55
CA THR A 170 -14.18 6.95 -26.85
C THR A 170 -13.95 5.70 -25.99
N ALA A 171 -13.27 4.69 -26.54
CA ALA A 171 -12.88 3.50 -25.81
C ALA A 171 -11.94 3.83 -24.62
N GLN A 172 -11.02 4.80 -24.77
CA GLN A 172 -10.19 5.27 -23.65
C GLN A 172 -11.02 5.92 -22.54
N ALA A 173 -11.99 6.77 -22.90
CA ALA A 173 -12.90 7.39 -21.94
C ALA A 173 -13.72 6.34 -21.16
N GLY A 174 -14.20 5.30 -21.86
CA GLY A 174 -14.88 4.17 -21.26
C GLY A 174 -14.02 3.41 -20.24
N ARG A 175 -12.75 3.15 -20.57
CA ARG A 175 -11.81 2.52 -19.64
C ARG A 175 -11.56 3.36 -18.40
N LEU A 176 -11.42 4.68 -18.56
CA LEU A 176 -11.25 5.59 -17.44
C LEU A 176 -12.46 5.53 -16.49
N ALA A 177 -13.67 5.52 -17.04
CA ALA A 177 -14.90 5.38 -16.26
C ALA A 177 -14.96 4.03 -15.53
N ASP A 178 -14.52 2.95 -16.17
CA ASP A 178 -14.44 1.61 -15.55
C ASP A 178 -13.45 1.60 -14.38
N SER A 179 -12.30 2.20 -14.56
CA SER A 179 -11.28 2.36 -13.50
C SER A 179 -11.81 3.16 -12.29
N ILE A 180 -12.55 4.25 -12.52
CA ILE A 180 -13.19 5.03 -11.46
C ILE A 180 -14.27 4.18 -10.76
N SER A 181 -15.06 3.42 -11.51
CA SER A 181 -16.08 2.52 -10.97
C SER A 181 -15.48 1.47 -10.03
N VAL A 182 -14.34 0.87 -10.43
CA VAL A 182 -13.61 -0.10 -9.58
C VAL A 182 -13.12 0.55 -8.29
N LEU A 183 -12.50 1.72 -8.36
CA LEU A 183 -11.94 2.42 -7.19
C LEU A 183 -13.01 2.95 -6.24
N SER A 184 -14.19 3.33 -6.77
CA SER A 184 -15.33 3.74 -5.96
C SER A 184 -16.02 2.59 -5.22
N GLY A 185 -15.56 1.34 -5.45
CA GLY A 185 -16.15 0.16 -4.85
C GLY A 185 -17.48 -0.26 -5.48
N ALA A 186 -17.89 0.40 -6.57
CA ALA A 186 -19.01 -0.05 -7.35
C ALA A 186 -18.72 -1.47 -7.89
N ARG A 187 -19.76 -2.26 -8.01
CA ARG A 187 -19.63 -3.57 -8.65
C ARG A 187 -19.40 -3.36 -10.12
N SER A 188 -18.14 -3.16 -10.50
CA SER A 188 -17.75 -3.14 -11.89
C SER A 188 -17.61 -4.58 -12.39
N GLY A 189 -18.08 -4.81 -13.59
CA GLY A 189 -17.77 -6.00 -14.33
C GLY A 189 -18.83 -7.08 -14.35
N ARG A 190 -18.69 -7.89 -15.40
CA ARG A 190 -19.54 -9.02 -15.72
C ARG A 190 -19.33 -10.14 -14.70
N ARG A 191 -20.40 -10.64 -14.13
CA ARG A 191 -20.34 -11.85 -13.31
C ARG A 191 -20.31 -13.07 -14.22
N TRP A 192 -19.23 -13.81 -14.16
CA TRP A 192 -19.10 -15.07 -14.88
C TRP A 192 -19.59 -16.21 -13.99
N ALA A 193 -20.62 -16.89 -14.42
CA ALA A 193 -21.16 -18.05 -13.69
C ALA A 193 -20.24 -19.28 -13.74
N LYS A 194 -19.41 -19.36 -14.79
CA LYS A 194 -18.49 -20.48 -15.04
C LYS A 194 -17.04 -19.99 -15.00
N PRO A 195 -16.08 -20.86 -14.65
CA PRO A 195 -14.66 -20.55 -14.80
C PRO A 195 -14.30 -20.18 -16.24
N ILE A 196 -13.37 -19.25 -16.41
CA ILE A 196 -12.89 -18.76 -17.70
C ILE A 196 -11.46 -19.24 -17.92
N GLY A 197 -11.21 -19.90 -19.04
CA GLY A 197 -9.87 -20.37 -19.40
C GLY A 197 -8.83 -19.25 -19.40
N MET A 198 -7.61 -19.53 -18.92
CA MET A 198 -6.54 -18.55 -18.80
C MET A 198 -6.24 -17.87 -20.15
N GLU A 199 -6.28 -18.61 -21.25
CA GLU A 199 -6.12 -18.04 -22.59
C GLU A 199 -7.21 -17.00 -22.90
N SER A 200 -8.47 -17.29 -22.57
CA SER A 200 -9.57 -16.34 -22.76
C SER A 200 -9.44 -15.10 -21.88
N ILE A 201 -8.91 -15.26 -20.66
CA ILE A 201 -8.58 -14.13 -19.77
C ILE A 201 -7.51 -13.23 -20.41
N LEU A 202 -6.42 -13.82 -20.89
CA LEU A 202 -5.33 -13.08 -21.53
C LEU A 202 -5.80 -12.37 -22.80
N ARG A 203 -6.53 -13.07 -23.68
CA ARG A 203 -7.09 -12.48 -24.91
C ARG A 203 -8.13 -11.39 -24.61
N GLY A 204 -8.96 -11.59 -23.59
CA GLY A 204 -9.92 -10.58 -23.11
C GLY A 204 -9.22 -9.34 -22.55
N ALA A 205 -8.12 -9.51 -21.82
CA ALA A 205 -7.30 -8.40 -21.35
C ALA A 205 -6.65 -7.64 -22.52
N MET A 206 -6.05 -8.37 -23.48
CA MET A 206 -5.47 -7.79 -24.69
C MET A 206 -6.50 -7.00 -25.50
N GLY A 207 -7.72 -7.50 -25.64
CA GLY A 207 -8.80 -6.83 -26.36
C GLY A 207 -9.25 -5.50 -25.74
N ARG A 208 -8.86 -5.24 -24.50
CA ARG A 208 -9.13 -3.95 -23.81
C ARG A 208 -8.01 -2.93 -24.02
N VAL A 209 -6.89 -3.30 -24.60
CA VAL A 209 -5.69 -2.45 -24.76
C VAL A 209 -5.63 -1.88 -26.17
N ALA A 210 -5.41 -0.58 -26.27
CA ALA A 210 -5.27 0.09 -27.57
C ALA A 210 -4.12 -0.47 -28.41
N GLY A 211 -3.00 -0.76 -27.76
CA GLY A 211 -1.81 -1.32 -28.36
C GLY A 211 -1.85 -2.84 -28.59
N TYR A 212 -3.02 -3.49 -28.60
CA TYR A 212 -3.17 -4.94 -28.64
C TYR A 212 -2.36 -5.62 -29.77
N ARG A 213 -2.20 -4.96 -30.92
CA ARG A 213 -1.40 -5.47 -32.06
C ARG A 213 0.07 -5.68 -31.73
N ARG A 214 0.58 -5.01 -30.72
CA ARG A 214 1.97 -5.13 -30.26
C ARG A 214 2.15 -6.22 -29.21
N ILE A 215 1.05 -6.77 -28.67
CA ILE A 215 1.11 -7.76 -27.59
C ILE A 215 1.25 -9.15 -28.23
N ARG A 216 2.28 -9.90 -27.79
CA ARG A 216 2.57 -11.27 -28.23
C ARG A 216 2.40 -12.25 -27.10
N LEU A 217 1.39 -13.07 -27.22
CA LEU A 217 1.17 -14.18 -26.29
C LEU A 217 2.10 -15.34 -26.69
N ARG A 218 3.15 -15.58 -25.90
CA ARG A 218 4.23 -16.52 -26.22
C ARG A 218 4.05 -17.89 -25.59
N ALA A 219 3.52 -17.95 -24.36
CA ALA A 219 3.24 -19.19 -23.67
C ALA A 219 1.90 -19.12 -22.96
N ILE A 220 1.13 -20.20 -23.06
CA ILE A 220 -0.19 -20.36 -22.46
C ILE A 220 -0.20 -21.67 -21.68
N VAL A 221 -0.91 -21.71 -20.56
CA VAL A 221 -1.13 -22.93 -19.78
C VAL A 221 -2.48 -23.54 -20.20
N PRO A 222 -2.50 -24.65 -20.95
CA PRO A 222 -3.75 -25.30 -21.33
C PRO A 222 -4.42 -25.98 -20.14
N GLY A 223 -5.73 -26.08 -20.15
CA GLY A 223 -6.48 -26.78 -19.10
C GLY A 223 -6.61 -26.03 -17.77
N ILE A 224 -6.18 -24.78 -17.72
CA ILE A 224 -6.29 -23.92 -16.53
C ILE A 224 -7.28 -22.79 -16.77
N ALA A 225 -8.15 -22.55 -15.79
CA ALA A 225 -9.14 -21.49 -15.79
C ALA A 225 -9.08 -20.69 -14.50
N VAL A 226 -9.58 -19.46 -14.55
CA VAL A 226 -9.81 -18.62 -13.38
C VAL A 226 -11.27 -18.73 -12.96
N ALA A 227 -11.54 -18.88 -11.66
CA ALA A 227 -12.89 -18.93 -11.10
C ALA A 227 -13.69 -17.69 -11.50
N GLY A 228 -14.97 -17.88 -11.87
CA GLY A 228 -15.79 -16.82 -12.45
C GLY A 228 -15.89 -15.54 -11.61
N HIS A 229 -15.86 -15.66 -10.27
CA HIS A 229 -15.89 -14.50 -9.36
C HIS A 229 -14.61 -13.65 -9.39
N GLY A 230 -13.47 -14.23 -9.79
CA GLY A 230 -12.17 -13.55 -9.90
C GLY A 230 -11.80 -13.18 -11.34
N ALA A 231 -12.43 -13.81 -12.33
CA ALA A 231 -12.06 -13.71 -13.75
C ALA A 231 -12.02 -12.26 -14.26
N GLU A 232 -13.05 -11.48 -13.97
CA GLU A 232 -13.12 -10.07 -14.38
C GLU A 232 -12.03 -9.22 -13.71
N GLY A 233 -11.80 -9.42 -12.42
CA GLY A 233 -10.75 -8.70 -11.68
C GLY A 233 -9.35 -9.02 -12.23
N VAL A 234 -9.05 -10.28 -12.49
CA VAL A 234 -7.77 -10.70 -13.10
C VAL A 234 -7.62 -10.10 -14.49
N MET A 235 -8.67 -10.18 -15.33
CA MET A 235 -8.67 -9.62 -16.68
C MET A 235 -8.42 -8.10 -16.66
N HIS A 236 -9.01 -7.38 -15.72
CA HIS A 236 -8.83 -5.93 -15.59
C HIS A 236 -7.40 -5.57 -15.13
N VAL A 237 -6.87 -6.28 -14.12
CA VAL A 237 -5.46 -6.10 -13.69
C VAL A 237 -4.51 -6.30 -14.86
N LEU A 238 -4.67 -7.37 -15.61
CA LEU A 238 -3.83 -7.65 -16.77
C LEU A 238 -3.98 -6.59 -17.86
N ALA A 239 -5.20 -6.10 -18.14
CA ALA A 239 -5.45 -5.05 -19.10
C ALA A 239 -4.72 -3.73 -18.73
N GLU A 240 -4.81 -3.28 -17.47
CA GLU A 240 -4.11 -2.09 -16.98
C GLU A 240 -2.58 -2.22 -17.08
N LEU A 241 -2.04 -3.38 -16.74
CA LEU A 241 -0.60 -3.64 -16.83
C LEU A 241 -0.12 -3.74 -18.27
N LEU A 242 -0.90 -4.34 -19.18
CA LEU A 242 -0.60 -4.41 -20.61
C LEU A 242 -0.69 -3.02 -21.28
N ASP A 243 -1.68 -2.22 -20.91
CA ASP A 243 -1.80 -0.84 -21.41
C ASP A 243 -0.60 0.01 -20.96
N ASN A 244 -0.16 -0.13 -19.71
CA ASN A 244 1.06 0.50 -19.21
C ASN A 244 2.30 0.04 -20.01
N ALA A 245 2.48 -1.25 -20.22
CA ALA A 245 3.58 -1.79 -21.00
C ALA A 245 3.61 -1.24 -22.43
N CYS A 246 2.45 -1.12 -23.08
CA CYS A 246 2.34 -0.52 -24.41
C CYS A 246 2.61 0.98 -24.43
N ASN A 247 2.16 1.71 -23.41
CA ASN A 247 2.30 3.18 -23.34
C ASN A 247 3.73 3.62 -22.98
N PHE A 248 4.45 2.82 -22.19
CA PHE A 248 5.82 3.14 -21.77
C PHE A 248 6.91 2.53 -22.66
N SER A 249 6.52 1.73 -23.67
CA SER A 249 7.44 1.17 -24.67
C SER A 249 7.40 1.96 -25.99
N PRO A 250 8.50 2.03 -26.72
CA PRO A 250 8.53 2.62 -28.06
C PRO A 250 7.45 1.98 -28.97
N PRO A 251 6.81 2.77 -29.87
CA PRO A 251 5.63 2.33 -30.61
C PRO A 251 5.89 1.15 -31.57
N HIS A 252 7.11 0.89 -31.93
CA HIS A 252 7.51 -0.21 -32.83
C HIS A 252 8.03 -1.47 -32.11
N THR A 253 8.04 -1.47 -30.77
CA THR A 253 8.48 -2.64 -29.99
C THR A 253 7.30 -3.52 -29.59
N GLU A 254 7.53 -4.80 -29.36
CA GLU A 254 6.55 -5.76 -28.91
C GLU A 254 6.53 -5.87 -27.38
N VAL A 255 5.35 -6.19 -26.84
CA VAL A 255 5.14 -6.56 -25.43
C VAL A 255 4.90 -8.07 -25.40
N HIS A 256 5.73 -8.79 -24.64
CA HIS A 256 5.65 -10.24 -24.57
C HIS A 256 4.92 -10.70 -23.33
N VAL A 257 4.03 -11.66 -23.46
CA VAL A 257 3.24 -12.23 -22.38
C VAL A 257 3.48 -13.73 -22.29
N TYR A 258 3.82 -14.19 -21.09
CA TYR A 258 4.02 -15.60 -20.78
C TYR A 258 3.15 -15.98 -19.59
N ALA A 259 2.48 -17.13 -19.66
CA ALA A 259 1.79 -17.69 -18.52
C ALA A 259 2.39 -19.07 -18.21
N SER A 260 2.61 -19.36 -16.92
CA SER A 260 3.12 -20.65 -16.45
C SER A 260 2.45 -21.05 -15.14
N GLU A 261 2.19 -22.35 -14.99
CA GLU A 261 1.69 -22.90 -13.72
C GLU A 261 2.87 -23.08 -12.75
N VAL A 262 2.65 -22.69 -11.51
CA VAL A 262 3.61 -22.85 -10.40
C VAL A 262 2.85 -23.41 -9.19
N PRO A 263 3.53 -23.97 -8.16
CA PRO A 263 2.85 -24.48 -6.97
C PRO A 263 1.94 -23.45 -6.27
N ALA A 264 2.26 -22.16 -6.37
CA ALA A 264 1.46 -21.06 -5.79
C ALA A 264 0.21 -20.71 -6.61
N GLY A 265 0.09 -21.16 -7.87
CA GLY A 265 -1.01 -20.83 -8.77
C GLY A 265 -0.54 -20.65 -10.21
N VAL A 266 -0.93 -19.55 -10.86
CA VAL A 266 -0.47 -19.20 -12.20
C VAL A 266 0.29 -17.90 -12.16
N VAL A 267 1.46 -17.89 -12.78
CA VAL A 267 2.29 -16.68 -12.94
C VAL A 267 2.11 -16.18 -14.37
N VAL A 268 1.77 -14.90 -14.50
CA VAL A 268 1.74 -14.19 -15.78
C VAL A 268 2.88 -13.19 -15.78
N HIS A 269 3.77 -13.29 -16.75
CA HIS A 269 4.85 -12.35 -17.02
C HIS A 269 4.45 -11.44 -18.17
N ILE A 270 4.63 -10.14 -18.00
CA ILE A 270 4.45 -9.12 -19.04
C ILE A 270 5.78 -8.41 -19.17
N GLU A 271 6.44 -8.54 -20.31
CA GLU A 271 7.75 -7.95 -20.58
C GLU A 271 7.65 -6.92 -21.69
N ASP A 272 8.12 -5.73 -21.40
CA ASP A 272 8.22 -4.62 -22.34
C ASP A 272 9.68 -4.28 -22.67
N SER A 273 9.87 -3.55 -23.76
CA SER A 273 11.17 -3.03 -24.18
C SER A 273 11.27 -1.51 -23.96
N GLY A 274 10.60 -1.00 -22.93
CA GLY A 274 10.57 0.40 -22.58
C GLY A 274 11.83 0.86 -21.83
N LEU A 275 11.72 2.01 -21.17
CA LEU A 275 12.76 2.49 -20.29
C LEU A 275 12.78 1.68 -18.98
N ILE A 276 13.98 1.33 -18.53
CA ILE A 276 14.16 0.74 -17.21
C ILE A 276 13.73 1.77 -16.17
N MET A 277 12.78 1.39 -15.31
CA MET A 277 12.31 2.27 -14.25
C MET A 277 13.45 2.60 -13.29
N SER A 278 13.58 3.87 -12.92
CA SER A 278 14.46 4.25 -11.81
C SER A 278 13.99 3.57 -10.52
N GLU A 279 14.93 3.33 -9.61
CA GLU A 279 14.63 2.66 -8.33
C GLU A 279 13.52 3.36 -7.53
N SER A 280 13.48 4.71 -7.59
CA SER A 280 12.43 5.51 -6.93
C SER A 280 11.07 5.33 -7.59
N THR A 281 11.02 5.17 -8.92
CA THR A 281 9.78 4.92 -9.67
C THR A 281 9.29 3.50 -9.44
N LEU A 282 10.22 2.53 -9.43
CA LEU A 282 9.93 1.12 -9.12
C LEU A 282 9.31 0.99 -7.73
N ARG A 283 9.94 1.56 -6.70
CA ARG A 283 9.39 1.56 -5.33
C ARG A 283 8.00 2.18 -5.24
N ARG A 284 7.73 3.28 -5.95
CA ARG A 284 6.40 3.90 -6.00
C ARG A 284 5.37 3.01 -6.68
N ALA A 285 5.74 2.35 -7.79
CA ALA A 285 4.88 1.40 -8.47
C ALA A 285 4.55 0.20 -7.57
N GLU A 286 5.55 -0.37 -6.91
CA GLU A 286 5.37 -1.47 -5.94
C GLU A 286 4.50 -1.07 -4.75
N GLN A 287 4.68 0.13 -4.21
CA GLN A 287 3.81 0.67 -3.15
C GLN A 287 2.37 0.82 -3.62
N ALA A 288 2.15 1.32 -4.83
CA ALA A 288 0.81 1.48 -5.39
C ALA A 288 0.09 0.13 -5.57
N VAL A 289 0.80 -0.90 -6.05
CA VAL A 289 0.20 -2.22 -6.28
C VAL A 289 0.13 -3.10 -5.03
N SER A 290 1.07 -2.95 -4.07
CA SER A 290 1.06 -3.72 -2.82
C SER A 290 0.01 -3.25 -1.82
N GLY A 291 -0.54 -2.06 -2.02
CA GLY A 291 -1.55 -1.47 -1.15
C GLY A 291 -1.06 -1.13 0.26
N ARG A 292 0.24 -1.09 0.48
CA ARG A 292 0.87 -0.60 1.72
C ARG A 292 0.92 0.92 1.81
N ALA A 293 0.22 1.64 0.92
CA ALA A 293 0.01 3.07 1.13
C ALA A 293 -0.65 3.24 2.51
N THR A 294 0.09 3.82 3.43
CA THR A 294 -0.29 4.10 4.82
C THR A 294 -1.45 5.09 4.82
N GLY A 295 -2.66 4.58 4.75
CA GLY A 295 -3.87 5.38 4.77
C GLY A 295 -5.05 4.58 4.25
N THR A 296 -6.13 4.52 5.01
CA THR A 296 -7.39 3.84 4.70
C THR A 296 -8.17 4.47 3.53
N GLY A 297 -7.50 5.22 2.65
CA GLY A 297 -8.11 5.93 1.53
C GLY A 297 -7.24 5.95 0.29
N VAL A 298 -7.84 5.67 -0.85
CA VAL A 298 -7.28 6.06 -2.14
C VAL A 298 -7.21 7.60 -2.12
N ASP A 299 -6.00 8.16 -2.14
CA ASP A 299 -5.82 9.60 -2.28
C ASP A 299 -6.21 9.98 -3.72
N LEU A 300 -7.45 10.46 -3.86
CA LEU A 300 -8.00 10.87 -5.15
C LEU A 300 -7.24 12.06 -5.76
N SER A 301 -6.54 12.84 -4.95
CA SER A 301 -5.73 13.98 -5.42
C SER A 301 -4.48 13.53 -6.20
N ALA A 302 -4.02 12.29 -5.95
CA ALA A 302 -2.89 11.67 -6.64
C ALA A 302 -3.27 10.97 -7.97
N LEU A 303 -4.55 10.96 -8.35
CA LEU A 303 -5.09 10.20 -9.49
C LEU A 303 -5.01 10.97 -10.82
N THR A 304 -3.92 11.65 -11.10
CA THR A 304 -3.67 12.24 -12.42
C THR A 304 -3.10 11.19 -13.39
N GLY A 305 -3.84 10.89 -14.45
CA GLY A 305 -3.36 10.12 -15.60
C GLY A 305 -2.92 8.67 -15.28
N THR A 306 -1.69 8.31 -15.59
CA THR A 306 -1.11 6.95 -15.47
C THR A 306 -1.11 6.35 -14.06
N ARG A 307 -1.35 7.16 -13.02
CA ARG A 307 -1.41 6.68 -11.63
C ARG A 307 -2.73 5.99 -11.29
N LEU A 308 -3.80 6.27 -12.04
CA LEU A 308 -5.11 5.67 -11.81
C LEU A 308 -5.06 4.16 -12.07
N GLY A 309 -4.44 3.73 -13.16
CA GLY A 309 -4.32 2.30 -13.51
C GLY A 309 -3.62 1.49 -12.42
N LEU A 310 -2.49 1.98 -11.88
CA LEU A 310 -1.78 1.27 -10.80
C LEU A 310 -2.59 1.23 -9.50
N ALA A 311 -3.39 2.26 -9.20
CA ALA A 311 -4.29 2.26 -8.06
C ALA A 311 -5.40 1.20 -8.22
N VAL A 312 -5.94 1.04 -9.44
CA VAL A 312 -6.89 -0.03 -9.79
C VAL A 312 -6.25 -1.40 -9.62
N VAL A 313 -5.03 -1.58 -10.15
CA VAL A 313 -4.26 -2.83 -9.98
C VAL A 313 -4.11 -3.15 -8.50
N GLY A 314 -3.67 -2.19 -7.66
CA GLY A 314 -3.52 -2.39 -6.23
C GLY A 314 -4.83 -2.72 -5.51
N HIS A 315 -5.93 -2.07 -5.89
CA HIS A 315 -7.25 -2.36 -5.33
C HIS A 315 -7.71 -3.79 -5.66
N LEU A 316 -7.62 -4.18 -6.93
CA LEU A 316 -8.04 -5.51 -7.39
C LEU A 316 -7.08 -6.61 -6.91
N ALA A 317 -5.79 -6.33 -6.84
CA ALA A 317 -4.80 -7.27 -6.29
C ALA A 317 -5.14 -7.64 -4.85
N ARG A 318 -5.45 -6.65 -4.01
CA ARG A 318 -5.92 -6.92 -2.62
C ARG A 318 -7.22 -7.72 -2.59
N LYS A 319 -8.21 -7.32 -3.41
CA LYS A 319 -9.53 -7.94 -3.44
C LYS A 319 -9.49 -9.42 -3.83
N HIS A 320 -8.57 -9.78 -4.71
CA HIS A 320 -8.44 -11.13 -5.28
C HIS A 320 -7.17 -11.86 -4.84
N ALA A 321 -6.45 -11.33 -3.83
CA ALA A 321 -5.19 -11.87 -3.31
C ALA A 321 -4.12 -12.11 -4.41
N LEU A 322 -4.09 -11.26 -5.45
CA LEU A 322 -3.06 -11.31 -6.47
C LEU A 322 -1.76 -10.71 -5.93
N THR A 323 -0.62 -11.23 -6.35
CA THR A 323 0.68 -10.62 -6.08
C THR A 323 1.20 -10.00 -7.37
N VAL A 324 1.55 -8.72 -7.33
CA VAL A 324 2.14 -8.00 -8.47
C VAL A 324 3.50 -7.48 -8.06
N SER A 325 4.52 -7.77 -8.86
CA SER A 325 5.89 -7.32 -8.64
C SER A 325 6.53 -6.88 -9.96
N TYR A 326 7.53 -6.02 -9.85
CA TYR A 326 8.27 -5.46 -10.98
C TYR A 326 9.73 -5.89 -10.91
N ARG A 327 10.33 -6.11 -12.07
CA ARG A 327 11.76 -6.41 -12.19
C ARG A 327 12.29 -5.90 -13.54
N PRO A 328 13.60 -5.72 -13.70
CA PRO A 328 14.19 -5.47 -15.02
C PRO A 328 13.89 -6.65 -15.97
N SER A 329 13.55 -6.35 -17.22
CA SER A 329 13.36 -7.37 -18.26
C SER A 329 14.68 -7.82 -18.86
N ALA A 330 14.78 -9.09 -19.24
CA ALA A 330 15.95 -9.64 -19.92
C ALA A 330 16.13 -9.09 -21.35
N ILE A 331 15.03 -8.58 -21.95
CA ILE A 331 15.05 -7.99 -23.32
C ILE A 331 15.26 -6.46 -23.30
N GLY A 332 15.54 -5.87 -22.14
CA GLY A 332 15.53 -4.44 -21.87
C GLY A 332 14.13 -4.01 -21.41
N GLY A 333 14.03 -2.87 -20.70
CA GLY A 333 12.77 -2.38 -20.17
C GLY A 333 12.33 -3.03 -18.86
N THR A 334 11.02 -3.22 -18.68
CA THR A 334 10.43 -3.69 -17.42
C THR A 334 9.69 -5.02 -17.61
N ALA A 335 9.84 -5.91 -16.64
CA ALA A 335 9.04 -7.12 -16.52
C ALA A 335 8.10 -6.99 -15.32
N VAL A 336 6.81 -7.14 -15.56
CA VAL A 336 5.77 -7.23 -14.53
C VAL A 336 5.40 -8.69 -14.32
N VAL A 337 5.37 -9.12 -13.07
CA VAL A 337 5.02 -10.49 -12.69
C VAL A 337 3.74 -10.45 -11.88
N VAL A 338 2.71 -11.12 -12.36
CA VAL A 338 1.41 -11.26 -11.70
C VAL A 338 1.22 -12.71 -11.28
N VAL A 339 1.06 -12.95 -9.98
CA VAL A 339 0.73 -14.29 -9.46
C VAL A 339 -0.75 -14.32 -9.17
N VAL A 340 -1.46 -15.20 -9.87
CA VAL A 340 -2.87 -15.54 -9.60
C VAL A 340 -2.87 -16.71 -8.62
N PRO A 341 -3.41 -16.55 -7.40
CA PRO A 341 -3.33 -17.56 -6.36
C PRO A 341 -4.12 -18.82 -6.72
N ARG A 342 -3.71 -19.94 -6.14
CA ARG A 342 -4.30 -21.26 -6.39
C ARG A 342 -5.80 -21.31 -6.10
N ASP A 343 -6.28 -20.54 -5.13
CA ASP A 343 -7.69 -20.47 -4.74
C ASP A 343 -8.60 -19.91 -5.85
N LEU A 344 -8.04 -19.15 -6.79
CA LEU A 344 -8.73 -18.67 -7.97
C LEU A 344 -8.58 -19.59 -9.18
N ILE A 345 -7.76 -20.63 -9.10
CA ILE A 345 -7.45 -21.50 -10.24
C ILE A 345 -8.36 -22.72 -10.22
N VAL A 346 -8.94 -23.00 -11.37
CA VAL A 346 -9.78 -24.19 -11.61
C VAL A 346 -9.17 -24.95 -12.77
N ARG A 347 -9.04 -26.27 -12.63
CA ARG A 347 -8.64 -27.13 -13.75
C ARG A 347 -9.87 -27.43 -14.61
N LEU A 348 -9.74 -27.22 -15.90
CA LEU A 348 -10.73 -27.63 -16.87
C LEU A 348 -10.35 -29.03 -17.33
N ASP A 349 -11.25 -29.99 -17.07
CA ASP A 349 -11.13 -31.31 -17.68
C ASP A 349 -11.44 -31.20 -19.19
N TYR A 350 -10.41 -30.82 -19.95
CA TYR A 350 -10.49 -31.05 -21.39
C TYR A 350 -10.43 -32.57 -21.59
N PRO A 351 -11.38 -33.20 -22.28
CA PRO A 351 -11.20 -34.57 -22.75
C PRO A 351 -9.90 -34.58 -23.54
N ARG A 352 -8.89 -35.23 -23.00
CA ARG A 352 -7.62 -35.44 -23.71
C ARG A 352 -7.99 -36.02 -25.04
N PRO A 353 -7.63 -35.43 -26.21
CA PRO A 353 -7.83 -36.11 -27.47
C PRO A 353 -7.20 -37.49 -27.31
N ALA A 354 -8.01 -38.53 -27.49
CA ALA A 354 -7.53 -39.88 -27.43
C ALA A 354 -6.24 -39.91 -28.26
N PRO A 355 -5.12 -40.49 -27.75
CA PRO A 355 -3.93 -40.61 -28.55
C PRO A 355 -4.37 -41.20 -29.88
N ALA A 356 -4.12 -40.47 -30.98
CA ALA A 356 -4.43 -40.96 -32.31
C ALA A 356 -3.96 -42.39 -32.39
N ALA A 357 -4.89 -43.32 -32.60
CA ALA A 357 -4.58 -44.73 -32.66
C ALA A 357 -3.35 -44.86 -33.55
N ALA A 358 -2.27 -45.39 -33.01
CA ALA A 358 -1.04 -45.58 -33.76
C ALA A 358 -1.45 -46.24 -35.07
N PRO A 359 -1.02 -45.74 -36.23
CA PRO A 359 -1.38 -46.36 -37.51
C PRO A 359 -1.03 -47.85 -37.39
N LYS A 360 -2.04 -48.71 -37.59
CA LYS A 360 -1.79 -50.15 -37.63
C LYS A 360 -0.58 -50.34 -38.52
N PRO A 361 0.43 -51.13 -38.08
CA PRO A 361 1.56 -51.45 -38.95
C PRO A 361 0.98 -52.00 -40.25
N ALA A 362 1.27 -51.33 -41.35
CA ALA A 362 0.93 -51.87 -42.68
C ALA A 362 1.56 -53.27 -42.76
N ALA A 363 0.75 -54.26 -43.08
CA ALA A 363 1.24 -55.62 -43.29
C ALA A 363 2.44 -55.55 -44.21
N LEU A 364 3.56 -56.12 -43.79
CA LEU A 364 4.76 -56.26 -44.63
C LEU A 364 4.34 -56.96 -45.91
N PRO A 365 4.68 -56.47 -47.11
CA PRO A 365 4.47 -57.16 -48.34
C PRO A 365 5.24 -58.48 -48.27
N GLU A 366 4.60 -59.56 -48.75
CA GLU A 366 5.20 -60.89 -48.82
C GLU A 366 6.51 -60.85 -49.63
N PRO A 367 7.53 -61.67 -49.26
CA PRO A 367 8.83 -61.67 -49.94
C PRO A 367 8.67 -62.12 -51.37
N ILE A 368 8.99 -61.23 -52.32
CA ILE A 368 9.11 -61.52 -53.74
C ILE A 368 10.16 -62.57 -53.93
N ALA A 369 9.82 -63.67 -54.68
CA ALA A 369 10.67 -64.77 -54.97
C ALA A 369 12.05 -64.31 -55.54
N ARG A 370 13.08 -64.97 -55.06
CA ARG A 370 14.47 -64.79 -55.42
C ARG A 370 14.67 -65.08 -56.92
N VAL A 371 14.94 -64.02 -57.73
CA VAL A 371 15.42 -64.19 -59.06
C VAL A 371 16.92 -64.41 -59.05
N GLU A 372 17.39 -65.57 -59.49
CA GLU A 372 18.83 -65.90 -59.71
C GLU A 372 19.41 -64.97 -60.78
N LEU A 373 20.42 -64.25 -60.51
CA LEU A 373 21.20 -63.49 -61.45
C LEU A 373 22.49 -64.27 -61.75
N SER A 374 22.58 -64.72 -63.04
CA SER A 374 23.77 -65.23 -63.64
C SER A 374 24.79 -64.07 -63.91
N PRO A 375 26.12 -64.35 -63.86
CA PRO A 375 27.11 -63.30 -63.97
C PRO A 375 27.42 -62.93 -65.38
N ALA A 376 27.54 -61.63 -65.70
CA ALA A 376 28.12 -61.11 -66.95
C ALA A 376 29.07 -59.93 -66.65
N GLU A 377 30.11 -59.95 -67.34
CA GLU A 377 31.43 -59.21 -67.32
C GLU A 377 31.34 -57.67 -67.49
N PRO A 378 32.47 -56.96 -67.24
CA PRO A 378 32.47 -55.50 -67.03
C PRO A 378 32.65 -54.72 -68.36
N ALA A 379 32.01 -53.59 -68.53
CA ALA A 379 32.34 -52.62 -69.57
C ALA A 379 32.38 -51.21 -68.94
N ASN A 380 33.53 -50.59 -69.23
CA ASN A 380 33.90 -49.22 -68.94
C ASN A 380 33.03 -48.17 -69.61
N GLY A 381 32.77 -47.03 -68.91
CA GLY A 381 32.43 -45.77 -69.55
C GLY A 381 31.72 -44.78 -68.57
N PRO A 382 32.10 -43.49 -68.61
CA PRO A 382 31.71 -42.51 -67.61
C PRO A 382 30.39 -41.80 -67.96
N GLY A 383 29.56 -41.54 -66.99
CA GLY A 383 28.41 -40.69 -67.25
C GLY A 383 27.36 -40.56 -66.15
N ARG A 384 27.44 -39.45 -65.47
CA ARG A 384 26.29 -38.65 -64.95
C ARG A 384 25.27 -39.26 -64.04
N ALA A 385 25.33 -38.70 -62.80
CA ALA A 385 24.22 -38.19 -61.97
C ALA A 385 22.81 -38.65 -62.26
N ALA A 386 22.16 -39.25 -61.28
CA ALA A 386 20.80 -38.93 -60.84
C ALA A 386 20.45 -39.54 -59.48
N ASP A 387 19.99 -38.69 -58.60
CA ASP A 387 19.00 -38.85 -57.58
C ASP A 387 19.06 -40.01 -56.59
N SER A 388 19.53 -39.68 -55.41
CA SER A 388 19.06 -40.32 -54.20
C SER A 388 18.48 -39.28 -53.24
N ALA A 389 17.16 -39.05 -53.44
CA ALA A 389 16.32 -38.41 -52.46
C ALA A 389 16.06 -39.41 -51.34
N THR A 390 16.70 -39.22 -50.19
CA THR A 390 16.21 -39.54 -48.81
C THR A 390 17.43 -39.60 -47.84
N ALA A 391 18.15 -38.50 -47.72
CA ALA A 391 19.02 -38.30 -46.54
C ALA A 391 18.75 -36.89 -45.98
N LEU A 392 18.28 -36.79 -44.73
CA LEU A 392 18.13 -35.53 -44.01
C LEU A 392 19.43 -34.73 -44.04
N PRO A 393 19.37 -33.43 -44.39
CA PRO A 393 20.58 -32.60 -44.47
C PRO A 393 21.24 -32.47 -43.10
N ARG A 394 22.46 -32.97 -42.96
CA ARG A 394 23.32 -32.72 -41.81
C ARG A 394 23.82 -31.27 -41.86
N ARG A 395 23.49 -30.50 -40.83
CA ARG A 395 23.95 -29.11 -40.63
C ARG A 395 25.49 -29.08 -40.46
N GLN A 396 26.20 -28.52 -41.42
CA GLN A 396 27.63 -28.25 -41.25
C GLN A 396 27.84 -27.00 -40.41
N ARG A 397 28.69 -27.08 -39.39
CA ARG A 397 29.11 -25.93 -38.58
C ARG A 397 29.79 -24.90 -39.48
N GLY A 398 29.29 -23.63 -39.46
CA GLY A 398 29.90 -22.51 -40.17
C GLY A 398 29.20 -22.07 -41.46
N SER A 399 28.24 -22.82 -42.01
CA SER A 399 27.59 -22.49 -43.30
C SER A 399 26.66 -21.25 -43.25
N THR A 400 26.18 -20.86 -42.06
CA THR A 400 25.39 -19.65 -41.89
C THR A 400 26.21 -18.37 -41.86
N LEU A 401 27.45 -18.43 -41.38
CA LEU A 401 28.34 -17.27 -41.30
C LEU A 401 28.85 -16.86 -42.68
N SER A 402 29.15 -17.84 -43.55
CA SER A 402 29.58 -17.60 -44.93
C SER A 402 28.50 -17.11 -45.87
N ALA A 403 27.21 -17.41 -45.55
CA ALA A 403 26.06 -16.90 -46.30
C ALA A 403 25.70 -15.43 -45.91
N THR A 404 26.03 -15.00 -44.70
CA THR A 404 25.72 -13.64 -44.20
C THR A 404 26.89 -12.67 -44.45
N HIS A 405 28.13 -13.18 -44.56
CA HIS A 405 29.34 -12.40 -44.85
C HIS A 405 30.21 -13.11 -45.92
N PRO A 406 29.88 -12.97 -47.18
CA PRO A 406 30.63 -13.63 -48.28
C PRO A 406 32.07 -13.10 -48.43
N GLU A 407 32.42 -11.94 -47.87
CA GLU A 407 33.72 -11.30 -47.98
C GLU A 407 34.68 -11.47 -46.77
N GLY A 408 34.30 -12.29 -45.77
CA GLY A 408 35.12 -12.53 -44.58
C GLY A 408 35.20 -11.33 -43.61
N LEU A 409 35.58 -11.59 -42.34
CA LEU A 409 35.65 -10.60 -41.24
C LEU A 409 36.91 -9.71 -41.24
N SER A 410 37.46 -9.37 -42.40
CA SER A 410 38.74 -8.62 -42.53
C SER A 410 38.56 -7.13 -42.82
N GLY A 411 37.43 -6.51 -42.49
CA GLY A 411 37.23 -5.07 -42.57
C GLY A 411 37.56 -4.37 -41.24
N GLY A 412 38.68 -3.61 -41.21
CA GLY A 412 39.02 -2.74 -40.07
C GLY A 412 37.99 -1.62 -39.87
N PRO A 413 37.99 -0.93 -38.71
CA PRO A 413 36.96 0.04 -38.38
C PRO A 413 37.00 1.26 -39.32
N ALA A 414 35.83 1.58 -39.90
CA ALA A 414 35.67 2.80 -40.68
C ALA A 414 35.74 4.04 -39.76
N PRO A 415 36.27 5.20 -40.26
CA PRO A 415 36.37 6.40 -39.46
C PRO A 415 34.99 6.95 -39.06
N ALA A 416 34.85 7.33 -37.79
CA ALA A 416 33.65 7.86 -37.21
C ALA A 416 33.20 9.16 -37.89
N ALA A 417 31.97 9.21 -38.33
CA ALA A 417 31.31 10.42 -38.80
C ALA A 417 31.13 11.47 -37.66
N PRO A 418 31.24 12.78 -37.94
CA PRO A 418 31.12 13.79 -36.89
C PRO A 418 29.75 13.78 -36.23
N PRO A 419 29.66 14.09 -34.91
CA PRO A 419 28.41 14.05 -34.18
C PRO A 419 27.44 15.09 -34.68
N ARG A 420 26.19 14.68 -34.99
CA ARG A 420 25.08 15.57 -35.28
C ARG A 420 24.67 16.32 -34.00
N PRO A 421 24.28 17.60 -34.07
CA PRO A 421 23.81 18.35 -32.90
C PRO A 421 22.55 17.71 -32.33
N VAL A 422 22.62 17.34 -31.04
CA VAL A 422 21.50 16.78 -30.31
C VAL A 422 20.57 17.92 -29.90
N THR A 423 19.43 18.04 -30.55
CA THR A 423 18.33 18.87 -30.06
C THR A 423 17.80 18.28 -28.75
N PRO A 424 17.44 19.11 -27.74
CA PRO A 424 16.92 18.58 -26.48
C PRO A 424 15.61 17.82 -26.75
N THR A 425 15.70 16.51 -26.69
CA THR A 425 14.62 15.58 -26.94
C THR A 425 13.56 15.68 -25.85
N ALA A 426 12.32 15.30 -26.19
CA ALA A 426 11.16 15.19 -25.30
C ALA A 426 11.46 14.49 -23.94
N LEU A 427 12.53 13.69 -23.89
CA LEU A 427 13.05 13.04 -22.69
C LEU A 427 13.51 14.04 -21.61
N GLY A 428 14.14 15.15 -22.01
CA GLY A 428 14.58 16.19 -21.08
C GLY A 428 13.41 17.00 -20.51
N ALA A 429 12.32 17.18 -21.29
CA ALA A 429 11.09 17.81 -20.84
C ALA A 429 10.34 16.87 -19.85
N PHE A 430 10.27 15.59 -20.16
CA PHE A 430 9.68 14.58 -19.28
C PHE A 430 10.44 14.45 -17.95
N GLN A 431 11.76 14.42 -18.00
CA GLN A 431 12.61 14.33 -16.80
C GLN A 431 12.48 15.58 -15.90
N ARG A 432 12.30 16.77 -16.49
CA ARG A 432 12.02 18.03 -15.75
C ARG A 432 10.63 18.03 -15.14
N ALA A 433 9.61 17.60 -15.85
CA ALA A 433 8.24 17.48 -15.34
C ALA A 433 8.11 16.46 -14.18
N VAL A 434 8.91 15.38 -14.19
CA VAL A 434 8.89 14.36 -13.15
C VAL A 434 9.76 14.73 -11.93
N SER A 435 10.79 15.56 -12.12
CA SER A 435 11.72 15.97 -11.04
C SER A 435 11.26 17.17 -10.22
N GLY A 436 10.16 17.83 -10.57
CA GLY A 436 9.55 18.92 -9.78
C GLY A 436 10.44 20.18 -9.66
N ARG A 437 11.35 20.41 -10.60
CA ARG A 437 12.24 21.59 -10.65
C ARG A 437 11.76 22.61 -11.70
N ASP A 438 10.55 23.11 -11.54
CA ASP A 438 10.11 24.37 -12.15
C ASP A 438 9.54 25.25 -11.02
N THR A 439 10.44 25.84 -10.22
CA THR A 439 10.14 26.99 -9.38
C THR A 439 10.98 28.16 -9.91
N ASP A 440 10.57 28.70 -11.04
CA ASP A 440 10.85 30.08 -11.43
C ASP A 440 9.88 30.47 -12.55
N THR A 441 8.69 30.90 -12.13
CA THR A 441 7.84 31.70 -13.00
C THR A 441 7.53 32.96 -12.24
N ALA A 442 8.19 34.04 -12.68
CA ALA A 442 7.92 35.41 -12.26
C ALA A 442 6.42 35.70 -12.35
N ALA A 443 5.87 36.26 -11.27
CA ALA A 443 4.51 36.75 -11.22
C ALA A 443 4.29 37.82 -12.31
N PRO A 444 3.16 37.81 -13.04
CA PRO A 444 2.81 38.94 -13.94
C PRO A 444 2.46 40.16 -13.08
N ALA A 445 3.18 41.27 -13.34
CA ALA A 445 2.87 42.59 -12.80
C ALA A 445 1.49 43.04 -13.29
N PHE A 446 0.57 43.30 -12.36
CA PHE A 446 -0.68 43.98 -12.65
C PHE A 446 -0.41 45.46 -12.91
N PRO A 447 -0.99 46.08 -13.97
CA PRO A 447 -0.87 47.51 -14.18
C PRO A 447 -1.71 48.26 -13.13
N SER A 448 -1.04 49.14 -12.40
CA SER A 448 -1.65 50.13 -11.52
C SER A 448 -2.44 51.15 -12.35
N THR A 449 -3.76 51.12 -12.26
CA THR A 449 -4.63 52.20 -12.76
C THR A 449 -4.61 53.32 -11.71
N ALA A 450 -3.93 54.42 -12.06
CA ALA A 450 -4.06 55.71 -11.38
C ALA A 450 -5.49 56.22 -11.56
N MET A 451 -6.14 56.48 -10.44
CA MET A 451 -7.42 57.17 -10.36
C MET A 451 -7.11 58.68 -10.34
N GLU A 452 -7.34 59.36 -11.45
CA GLU A 452 -7.34 60.81 -11.53
C GLU A 452 -8.72 61.31 -11.09
N THR A 453 -8.69 62.15 -10.06
CA THR A 453 -9.82 62.95 -9.59
C THR A 453 -9.96 64.20 -10.45
N ASP A 454 -11.14 64.41 -11.01
CA ASP A 454 -11.79 65.74 -11.16
C ASP A 454 -13.29 65.56 -10.92
#